data_da90d8c87fa03fd9fdcf299d1fb71e02
#
_entry.id   da90d8c87fa03fd9fdcf299d1fb71e02
#
_cell.length_a   1.000
_cell.length_b   1.000
_cell.length_c   1.000
_cell.angle_alpha   90.00
_cell.angle_beta   90.00
_cell.angle_gamma   90.00
#
_symmetry.space_group_name_H-M   'P 1'
#
loop_
_entity.id
_entity.type
_entity.pdbx_description
1 polymer ?
#
loop_
_entity_poly.entity_id
_entity_poly.type
_entity_poly.pdbx_seq_one_letter_code
_entity_poly.pdbx_strand_id
1 'polypeptide(L)'
;YRRTIKEYQRLTMQELAARLSANIPVSDGTSAASSEMGILKKAIKNNGRMMPLRKLFDKIPTLLRRLCPCMLMSPISVAQYIDPSFPKFDLVIFDEASQLPTSEAVGTIARGENVVIVGDPKQLPPTSFFTSNRIDEDNSELEDLESLLDDCLAISMPQMYLKWHYRSRHESLIAYSNMKYYDNKLYTFPSPNDLVSQVRLIRPEGFYDKGKTKQNKAEAEAIVNEIIRRLSDEKLRNDSIGVVTFSSVQQNLIDDMLVDAFAKNPDIADFDAKCDEPVFIKNLENVQGDERDVILFSVGYGPDENGKVSMNFGPLNRDGGWRRLNVAISRARKEMIVYSCLLYTSPS
;
A
#
# COMPACT_ATOMS: atom_id res chain seq x y z
N TYR A 1 -1.23 -24.54 21.75
CA TYR A 1 -0.72 -24.25 20.42
C TYR A 1 -0.25 -22.81 20.29
N ARG A 2 -1.14 -21.75 20.41
CA ARG A 2 -0.77 -20.34 20.26
C ARG A 2 0.38 -19.90 21.18
N ARG A 3 0.39 -20.34 22.44
CA ARG A 3 1.46 -20.03 23.41
C ARG A 3 2.80 -20.60 22.94
N THR A 4 2.82 -21.85 22.48
CA THR A 4 4.02 -22.54 22.00
C THR A 4 4.59 -21.86 20.74
N ILE A 5 3.72 -21.45 19.80
CA ILE A 5 4.15 -20.71 18.59
C ILE A 5 4.77 -19.35 18.96
N LYS A 6 4.16 -18.59 19.86
CA LYS A 6 4.73 -17.33 20.31
C LYS A 6 6.09 -17.50 20.98
N GLU A 7 6.21 -18.54 21.81
CA GLU A 7 7.48 -18.85 22.47
C GLU A 7 8.54 -19.30 21.47
N TYR A 8 8.19 -20.13 20.50
CA TYR A 8 9.08 -20.53 19.42
C TYR A 8 9.59 -19.30 18.62
N GLN A 9 8.68 -18.40 18.23
CA GLN A 9 9.05 -17.18 17.53
C GLN A 9 10.02 -16.32 18.36
N ARG A 10 9.72 -16.13 19.67
CA ARG A 10 10.57 -15.39 20.59
C ARG A 10 11.98 -15.98 20.69
N LEU A 11 12.06 -17.30 20.86
CA LEU A 11 13.35 -18.00 20.95
C LEU A 11 14.13 -17.94 19.64
N THR A 12 13.47 -18.08 18.49
CA THR A 12 14.10 -17.95 17.17
C THR A 12 14.67 -16.55 16.99
N MET A 13 13.93 -15.49 17.36
CA MET A 13 14.44 -14.12 17.31
C MET A 13 15.69 -13.94 18.21
N GLN A 14 15.69 -14.50 19.42
CA GLN A 14 16.83 -14.41 20.32
C GLN A 14 18.05 -15.18 19.77
N GLU A 15 17.84 -16.36 19.22
CA GLU A 15 18.92 -17.14 18.59
C GLU A 15 19.53 -16.40 17.40
N LEU A 16 18.69 -15.84 16.50
CA LEU A 16 19.16 -15.03 15.37
C LEU A 16 19.95 -13.82 15.85
N ALA A 17 19.43 -13.08 16.83
CA ALA A 17 20.12 -11.94 17.39
C ALA A 17 21.50 -12.31 17.97
N ALA A 18 21.57 -13.44 18.70
CA ALA A 18 22.83 -13.93 19.25
C ALA A 18 23.84 -14.33 18.15
N ARG A 19 23.39 -15.04 17.11
CA ARG A 19 24.23 -15.44 15.96
C ARG A 19 24.76 -14.21 15.19
N LEU A 20 23.89 -13.22 14.92
CA LEU A 20 24.28 -11.99 14.24
C LEU A 20 25.28 -11.16 15.09
N SER A 21 25.01 -11.03 16.39
CA SER A 21 25.88 -10.32 17.32
C SER A 21 27.27 -10.96 17.45
N ALA A 22 27.36 -12.29 17.41
CA ALA A 22 28.61 -13.02 17.44
C ALA A 22 29.52 -12.72 16.23
N ASN A 23 28.95 -12.31 15.10
CA ASN A 23 29.69 -11.94 13.90
C ASN A 23 30.22 -10.49 13.92
N ILE A 24 29.79 -9.68 14.91
CA ILE A 24 30.26 -8.30 15.03
C ILE A 24 31.63 -8.31 15.71
N PRO A 25 32.66 -7.68 15.12
CA PRO A 25 33.98 -7.62 15.73
C PRO A 25 33.93 -6.92 17.10
N VAL A 26 34.53 -7.57 18.11
CA VAL A 26 34.63 -6.95 19.45
C VAL A 26 35.59 -5.75 19.35
N SER A 27 35.14 -4.63 19.87
CA SER A 27 35.92 -3.41 19.90
C SER A 27 36.63 -3.27 21.24
N ASP A 28 37.86 -3.77 21.32
CA ASP A 28 38.74 -3.70 22.50
C ASP A 28 39.45 -2.34 22.73
N GLY A 29 39.01 -1.29 22.05
CA GLY A 29 39.58 0.06 22.18
C GLY A 29 40.87 0.30 21.35
N THR A 30 41.54 -0.73 20.90
CA THR A 30 42.84 -0.66 20.20
C THR A 30 42.74 -0.76 18.68
N SER A 31 41.53 -0.72 18.11
CA SER A 31 41.31 -0.81 16.66
C SER A 31 42.12 0.25 15.93
N ALA A 32 43.00 -0.18 15.00
CA ALA A 32 43.77 0.75 14.17
C ALA A 32 42.85 1.76 13.47
N ALA A 33 43.24 3.02 13.40
CA ALA A 33 42.45 4.09 12.80
C ALA A 33 42.11 3.83 11.32
N SER A 34 42.89 2.98 10.65
CA SER A 34 42.71 2.54 9.26
C SER A 34 41.80 1.32 9.10
N SER A 35 41.45 0.64 10.19
CA SER A 35 40.51 -0.50 10.14
C SER A 35 39.09 -0.03 9.87
N GLU A 36 38.22 -0.89 9.30
CA GLU A 36 36.82 -0.59 9.06
C GLU A 36 36.10 -0.12 10.35
N MET A 37 36.39 -0.76 11.49
CA MET A 37 35.86 -0.36 12.79
C MET A 37 36.42 1.01 13.22
N GLY A 38 37.69 1.31 12.99
CA GLY A 38 38.27 2.62 13.28
C GLY A 38 37.66 3.73 12.44
N ILE A 39 37.43 3.47 11.17
CA ILE A 39 36.74 4.39 10.24
C ILE A 39 35.32 4.66 10.71
N LEU A 40 34.56 3.62 11.05
CA LEU A 40 33.19 3.76 11.56
C LEU A 40 33.14 4.57 12.85
N LYS A 41 34.00 4.26 13.84
CA LYS A 41 34.09 5.01 15.10
C LYS A 41 34.37 6.49 14.87
N LYS A 42 35.31 6.80 13.94
CA LYS A 42 35.60 8.19 13.57
C LYS A 42 34.40 8.88 12.92
N ALA A 43 33.68 8.18 12.03
CA ALA A 43 32.48 8.73 11.41
C ALA A 43 31.38 9.04 12.45
N ILE A 44 31.13 8.14 13.40
CA ILE A 44 30.17 8.32 14.50
C ILE A 44 30.60 9.51 15.40
N LYS A 45 31.88 9.56 15.81
CA LYS A 45 32.40 10.65 16.65
C LYS A 45 32.21 12.03 16.02
N ASN A 46 32.27 12.12 14.71
CA ASN A 46 32.09 13.34 13.95
C ASN A 46 30.63 13.58 13.52
N ASN A 47 29.66 12.80 14.02
CA ASN A 47 28.25 12.87 13.64
C ASN A 47 28.02 12.84 12.12
N GLY A 48 28.85 12.07 11.39
CA GLY A 48 28.76 11.91 9.94
C GLY A 48 29.20 13.13 9.10
N ARG A 49 29.56 14.27 9.73
CA ARG A 49 29.84 15.53 9.01
C ARG A 49 31.03 15.49 8.06
N MET A 50 31.96 14.59 8.28
CA MET A 50 33.24 14.52 7.53
C MET A 50 33.23 13.47 6.39
N MET A 51 32.19 12.64 6.30
CA MET A 51 32.19 11.54 5.35
C MET A 51 30.77 11.23 4.86
N PRO A 52 30.47 11.45 3.55
CA PRO A 52 29.20 11.02 2.96
C PRO A 52 28.97 9.52 3.12
N LEU A 53 27.71 9.09 3.28
CA LEU A 53 27.32 7.68 3.50
C LEU A 53 27.89 6.75 2.43
N ARG A 54 27.84 7.13 1.14
CA ARG A 54 28.42 6.34 0.06
C ARG A 54 29.90 6.04 0.30
N LYS A 55 30.70 7.08 0.62
CA LYS A 55 32.12 6.90 0.91
C LYS A 55 32.40 6.09 2.18
N LEU A 56 31.48 6.16 3.16
CA LEU A 56 31.59 5.32 4.35
C LEU A 56 31.35 3.86 3.99
N PHE A 57 30.30 3.55 3.23
CA PHE A 57 29.98 2.19 2.81
C PHE A 57 31.11 1.55 1.99
N ASP A 58 31.70 2.29 1.06
CA ASP A 58 32.84 1.84 0.29
C ASP A 58 34.09 1.49 1.16
N LYS A 59 34.20 2.18 2.32
CA LYS A 59 35.37 1.98 3.20
C LYS A 59 35.17 0.91 4.27
N ILE A 60 33.94 0.46 4.50
CA ILE A 60 33.60 -0.53 5.52
C ILE A 60 32.74 -1.68 4.97
N PRO A 61 33.02 -2.21 3.76
CA PRO A 61 32.10 -3.15 3.10
C PRO A 61 31.90 -4.45 3.89
N THR A 62 32.94 -4.96 4.53
CA THR A 62 32.86 -6.20 5.32
C THR A 62 32.15 -5.97 6.64
N LEU A 63 32.49 -4.90 7.33
CA LEU A 63 31.84 -4.54 8.60
C LEU A 63 30.38 -4.17 8.40
N LEU A 64 30.06 -3.45 7.33
CA LEU A 64 28.69 -3.05 7.01
C LEU A 64 27.78 -4.27 6.85
N ARG A 65 28.20 -5.30 6.11
CA ARG A 65 27.44 -6.55 5.94
C ARG A 65 27.24 -7.32 7.24
N ARG A 66 28.19 -7.22 8.18
CA ARG A 66 28.06 -7.84 9.52
C ARG A 66 27.13 -7.07 10.43
N LEU A 67 27.13 -5.75 10.36
CA LEU A 67 26.24 -4.87 11.15
C LEU A 67 24.81 -4.84 10.59
N CYS A 68 24.70 -4.80 9.27
CA CYS A 68 23.45 -4.68 8.53
C CYS A 68 23.34 -5.81 7.49
N PRO A 69 23.09 -7.07 7.94
CA PRO A 69 22.96 -8.20 7.03
C PRO A 69 21.74 -8.11 6.11
N CYS A 70 20.74 -7.30 6.50
CA CYS A 70 19.57 -6.99 5.69
C CYS A 70 19.44 -5.47 5.55
N MET A 71 19.24 -4.99 4.33
CA MET A 71 19.05 -3.56 4.02
C MET A 71 17.73 -3.37 3.29
N LEU A 72 16.88 -2.45 3.81
CA LEU A 72 15.66 -2.01 3.16
C LEU A 72 15.92 -0.69 2.45
N MET A 73 15.88 -0.70 1.13
CA MET A 73 16.23 0.47 0.30
C MET A 73 15.35 0.53 -0.94
N SER A 74 15.03 1.74 -1.41
CA SER A 74 14.48 1.91 -2.75
C SER A 74 15.59 1.70 -3.81
N PRO A 75 15.25 1.35 -5.07
CA PRO A 75 16.24 1.22 -6.14
C PRO A 75 17.09 2.48 -6.32
N ILE A 76 16.51 3.65 -6.21
CA ILE A 76 17.22 4.95 -6.26
C ILE A 76 18.25 5.05 -5.12
N SER A 77 17.86 4.66 -3.90
CA SER A 77 18.78 4.66 -2.76
C SER A 77 19.93 3.66 -2.94
N VAL A 78 19.65 2.48 -3.52
CA VAL A 78 20.71 1.52 -3.87
C VAL A 78 21.69 2.14 -4.86
N ALA A 79 21.21 2.77 -5.93
CA ALA A 79 22.07 3.44 -6.93
C ALA A 79 22.90 4.57 -6.31
N GLN A 80 22.34 5.28 -5.33
CA GLN A 80 22.99 6.39 -4.64
C GLN A 80 24.11 5.94 -3.68
N TYR A 81 23.84 4.90 -2.88
CA TYR A 81 24.66 4.58 -1.71
C TYR A 81 25.49 3.31 -1.85
N ILE A 82 25.09 2.37 -2.71
CA ILE A 82 25.81 1.10 -2.93
C ILE A 82 26.57 1.19 -4.25
N ASP A 83 27.89 1.26 -4.18
CA ASP A 83 28.72 1.28 -5.38
C ASP A 83 28.58 -0.04 -6.17
N PRO A 84 28.65 -0.03 -7.51
CA PRO A 84 28.63 -1.26 -8.31
C PRO A 84 29.75 -2.26 -7.96
N SER A 85 30.90 -1.79 -7.43
CA SER A 85 31.99 -2.63 -6.96
C SER A 85 31.80 -3.18 -5.55
N PHE A 86 30.76 -2.78 -4.83
CA PHE A 86 30.44 -3.32 -3.51
C PHE A 86 30.21 -4.84 -3.61
N PRO A 87 30.67 -5.65 -2.63
CA PRO A 87 30.46 -7.09 -2.64
C PRO A 87 28.98 -7.42 -2.79
N LYS A 88 28.65 -8.30 -3.74
CA LYS A 88 27.27 -8.68 -4.03
C LYS A 88 26.56 -9.21 -2.80
N PHE A 89 25.28 -8.88 -2.69
CA PHE A 89 24.38 -9.48 -1.72
C PHE A 89 24.02 -10.91 -2.17
N ASP A 90 23.84 -11.82 -1.24
CA ASP A 90 23.47 -13.20 -1.53
C ASP A 90 22.07 -13.26 -2.18
N LEU A 91 21.19 -12.33 -1.79
CA LEU A 91 19.81 -12.26 -2.28
C LEU A 91 19.32 -10.81 -2.35
N VAL A 92 18.70 -10.45 -3.46
CA VAL A 92 17.92 -9.22 -3.62
C VAL A 92 16.44 -9.62 -3.73
N ILE A 93 15.60 -8.98 -2.95
CA ILE A 93 14.15 -9.20 -2.97
C ILE A 93 13.48 -7.88 -3.39
N PHE A 94 12.70 -7.93 -4.45
CA PHE A 94 11.80 -6.82 -4.82
C PHE A 94 10.41 -7.15 -4.32
N ASP A 95 9.85 -6.26 -3.51
CA ASP A 95 8.44 -6.30 -3.12
C ASP A 95 7.66 -5.26 -3.91
N GLU A 96 6.36 -5.51 -4.14
CA GLU A 96 5.49 -4.69 -5.00
C GLU A 96 6.08 -4.47 -6.42
N ALA A 97 6.70 -5.49 -6.98
CA ALA A 97 7.41 -5.41 -8.27
C ALA A 97 6.47 -5.14 -9.47
N SER A 98 5.16 -5.28 -9.30
CA SER A 98 4.15 -4.84 -10.25
C SER A 98 4.10 -3.32 -10.45
N GLN A 99 4.62 -2.54 -9.47
CA GLN A 99 4.66 -1.07 -9.53
C GLN A 99 6.02 -0.51 -9.95
N LEU A 100 7.01 -1.35 -10.17
CA LEU A 100 8.38 -0.93 -10.44
C LEU A 100 8.73 -1.13 -11.91
N PRO A 101 9.11 -0.07 -12.64
CA PRO A 101 9.65 -0.20 -14.00
C PRO A 101 10.98 -0.97 -13.98
N THR A 102 11.19 -1.86 -14.96
CA THR A 102 12.42 -2.64 -15.08
C THR A 102 13.67 -1.77 -15.16
N SER A 103 13.58 -0.63 -15.83
CA SER A 103 14.70 0.33 -15.95
C SER A 103 15.25 0.81 -14.60
N GLU A 104 14.39 0.93 -13.59
CA GLU A 104 14.78 1.33 -12.23
C GLU A 104 15.36 0.16 -11.43
N ALA A 105 14.96 -1.08 -11.75
CA ALA A 105 15.35 -2.29 -11.03
C ALA A 105 16.73 -2.83 -11.43
N VAL A 106 17.13 -2.68 -12.69
CA VAL A 106 18.35 -3.31 -13.27
C VAL A 106 19.60 -3.05 -12.43
N GLY A 107 19.77 -1.80 -11.99
CA GLY A 107 20.93 -1.43 -11.16
C GLY A 107 20.95 -2.18 -9.81
N THR A 108 19.78 -2.43 -9.22
CA THR A 108 19.67 -3.16 -7.95
C THR A 108 19.85 -4.66 -8.17
N ILE A 109 19.30 -5.24 -9.24
CA ILE A 109 19.50 -6.64 -9.63
C ILE A 109 21.01 -6.94 -9.76
N ALA A 110 21.76 -6.06 -10.41
CA ALA A 110 23.20 -6.23 -10.63
C ALA A 110 24.02 -6.33 -9.32
N ARG A 111 23.47 -5.93 -8.19
CA ARG A 111 24.13 -5.99 -6.87
C ARG A 111 23.83 -7.27 -6.09
N GLY A 112 23.07 -8.20 -6.64
CA GLY A 112 22.77 -9.50 -6.06
C GLY A 112 23.37 -10.68 -6.82
N GLU A 113 23.50 -11.81 -6.14
CA GLU A 113 23.81 -13.10 -6.76
C GLU A 113 22.52 -13.81 -7.19
N ASN A 114 21.48 -13.66 -6.37
CA ASN A 114 20.16 -14.21 -6.61
C ASN A 114 19.10 -13.12 -6.47
N VAL A 115 17.95 -13.32 -7.13
CA VAL A 115 16.83 -12.38 -7.07
C VAL A 115 15.52 -13.12 -6.83
N VAL A 116 14.66 -12.51 -6.00
CA VAL A 116 13.25 -12.89 -5.84
C VAL A 116 12.40 -11.69 -6.18
N ILE A 117 11.46 -11.87 -7.08
CA ILE A 117 10.53 -10.84 -7.53
C ILE A 117 9.15 -11.16 -6.96
N VAL A 118 8.66 -10.29 -6.06
CA VAL A 118 7.35 -10.45 -5.41
C VAL A 118 6.42 -9.34 -5.91
N GLY A 119 5.23 -9.71 -6.31
CA GLY A 119 4.22 -8.76 -6.79
C GLY A 119 2.95 -9.46 -7.25
N ASP A 120 1.98 -8.67 -7.64
CA ASP A 120 0.68 -9.16 -8.12
C ASP A 120 0.32 -8.48 -9.45
N PRO A 121 0.29 -9.22 -10.57
CA PRO A 121 -0.02 -8.66 -11.89
C PRO A 121 -1.48 -8.20 -12.02
N LYS A 122 -2.32 -8.49 -11.02
CA LYS A 122 -3.73 -8.06 -10.94
C LYS A 122 -3.92 -6.79 -10.11
N GLN A 123 -2.83 -6.20 -9.60
CA GLN A 123 -2.80 -4.91 -8.92
C GLN A 123 -2.25 -3.82 -9.84
N LEU A 124 -2.04 -2.60 -9.31
CA LEU A 124 -1.64 -1.47 -10.14
C LEU A 124 -0.26 -1.68 -10.79
N PRO A 125 -0.13 -1.36 -12.08
CA PRO A 125 1.16 -1.29 -12.75
C PRO A 125 1.90 0.00 -12.40
N PRO A 126 3.17 0.17 -12.83
CA PRO A 126 3.86 1.45 -12.73
C PRO A 126 3.09 2.50 -13.53
N THR A 127 2.87 3.68 -12.93
CA THR A 127 2.19 4.78 -13.61
C THR A 127 3.18 5.91 -13.87
N SER A 128 3.03 6.61 -15.00
CA SER A 128 3.80 7.81 -15.33
C SER A 128 3.46 9.02 -14.44
N PHE A 129 2.57 8.85 -13.46
CA PHE A 129 2.10 9.91 -12.55
C PHE A 129 3.24 10.63 -11.82
N PHE A 130 4.32 9.93 -11.48
CA PHE A 130 5.48 10.54 -10.81
C PHE A 130 6.43 11.30 -11.74
N THR A 131 6.27 11.18 -13.05
CA THR A 131 7.13 11.83 -14.04
C THR A 131 6.55 13.12 -14.63
N SER A 132 5.25 13.38 -14.49
CA SER A 132 4.59 14.58 -14.98
C SER A 132 4.08 15.45 -13.83
N ASN A 133 4.69 16.63 -13.65
CA ASN A 133 4.27 17.67 -12.68
C ASN A 133 2.97 18.42 -13.04
N ARG A 134 2.12 17.88 -13.91
CA ARG A 134 0.86 18.52 -14.31
C ARG A 134 -0.28 17.52 -14.18
N ILE A 135 -1.07 17.75 -13.13
CA ILE A 135 -2.32 17.03 -12.86
C ILE A 135 -3.42 17.72 -13.68
N ASP A 136 -3.64 17.22 -14.89
CA ASP A 136 -4.90 17.42 -15.61
C ASP A 136 -5.54 16.02 -15.73
N GLU A 137 -6.40 15.69 -14.77
CA GLU A 137 -7.02 14.35 -14.68
C GLU A 137 -7.88 13.99 -15.90
N ASP A 138 -8.34 14.98 -16.63
CA ASP A 138 -9.16 14.78 -17.84
C ASP A 138 -8.33 14.51 -19.12
N ASN A 139 -7.02 14.81 -19.14
CA ASN A 139 -6.19 14.75 -20.35
C ASN A 139 -4.83 14.08 -20.19
N SER A 140 -4.47 13.57 -19.01
CA SER A 140 -3.23 12.80 -18.91
C SER A 140 -3.45 11.41 -19.52
N GLU A 141 -2.88 11.17 -20.66
CA GLU A 141 -2.59 9.84 -21.19
C GLU A 141 -1.56 9.19 -20.25
N LEU A 142 -2.04 8.71 -19.09
CA LEU A 142 -1.24 7.86 -18.20
C LEU A 142 -1.15 6.52 -18.89
N GLU A 143 -0.09 6.30 -19.64
CA GLU A 143 0.25 4.99 -20.16
C GLU A 143 0.69 4.12 -18.96
N ASP A 144 0.05 2.97 -18.81
CA ASP A 144 0.52 1.93 -17.92
C ASP A 144 1.84 1.40 -18.50
N LEU A 145 2.92 1.53 -17.74
CA LEU A 145 4.23 1.03 -18.14
C LEU A 145 4.35 -0.45 -17.83
N GLU A 146 5.18 -1.17 -18.59
CA GLU A 146 5.54 -2.54 -18.25
C GLU A 146 6.33 -2.58 -16.93
N SER A 147 5.98 -3.53 -16.07
CA SER A 147 6.60 -3.69 -14.78
C SER A 147 7.73 -4.72 -14.80
N LEU A 148 8.63 -4.64 -13.82
CA LEU A 148 9.63 -5.68 -13.57
C LEU A 148 8.99 -7.06 -13.45
N LEU A 149 7.81 -7.16 -12.82
CA LEU A 149 7.09 -8.43 -12.69
C LEU A 149 6.62 -8.94 -14.05
N ASP A 150 6.05 -8.07 -14.91
CA ASP A 150 5.57 -8.45 -16.22
C ASP A 150 6.72 -8.95 -17.12
N ASP A 151 7.86 -8.27 -17.11
CA ASP A 151 9.06 -8.68 -17.83
C ASP A 151 9.58 -10.04 -17.34
N CYS A 152 9.62 -10.26 -16.01
CA CYS A 152 10.03 -11.54 -15.44
C CYS A 152 9.09 -12.68 -15.84
N LEU A 153 7.78 -12.42 -15.89
CA LEU A 153 6.78 -13.38 -16.36
C LEU A 153 6.94 -13.67 -17.87
N ALA A 154 7.22 -12.64 -18.69
CA ALA A 154 7.42 -12.78 -20.13
C ALA A 154 8.62 -13.65 -20.48
N ILE A 155 9.71 -13.58 -19.73
CA ILE A 155 10.88 -14.46 -19.90
C ILE A 155 10.72 -15.82 -19.22
N SER A 156 9.53 -16.14 -18.72
CA SER A 156 9.20 -17.43 -18.09
C SER A 156 10.09 -17.76 -16.87
N MET A 157 10.41 -16.78 -16.02
CA MET A 157 11.08 -17.06 -14.75
C MET A 157 10.27 -18.07 -13.93
N PRO A 158 10.93 -18.97 -13.16
CA PRO A 158 10.22 -19.87 -12.27
C PRO A 158 9.33 -19.10 -11.30
N GLN A 159 8.06 -19.49 -11.23
CA GLN A 159 7.07 -18.78 -10.44
C GLN A 159 6.36 -19.67 -9.43
N MET A 160 5.99 -19.08 -8.30
CA MET A 160 5.14 -19.68 -7.30
C MET A 160 3.99 -18.73 -6.96
N TYR A 161 2.80 -19.28 -6.82
CA TYR A 161 1.60 -18.53 -6.54
C TYR A 161 1.20 -18.66 -5.06
N LEU A 162 1.07 -17.51 -4.36
CA LEU A 162 0.59 -17.48 -2.99
C LEU A 162 -0.94 -17.57 -2.98
N LYS A 163 -1.47 -18.66 -2.45
CA LYS A 163 -2.90 -18.99 -2.53
C LYS A 163 -3.73 -18.51 -1.34
N TRP A 164 -3.10 -18.23 -0.19
CA TRP A 164 -3.83 -17.86 1.02
C TRP A 164 -4.03 -16.36 1.11
N HIS A 165 -5.31 -15.94 1.16
CA HIS A 165 -5.69 -14.58 1.49
C HIS A 165 -5.90 -14.44 3.00
N TYR A 166 -5.13 -13.55 3.64
CA TYR A 166 -5.14 -13.39 5.10
C TYR A 166 -5.64 -12.02 5.58
N ARG A 167 -5.69 -11.00 4.69
CA ARG A 167 -6.11 -9.64 5.07
C ARG A 167 -7.56 -9.62 5.54
N SER A 168 -8.47 -10.11 4.72
CA SER A 168 -9.90 -10.06 5.01
C SER A 168 -10.30 -11.14 6.01
N ARG A 169 -10.99 -10.74 7.06
CA ARG A 169 -11.46 -11.65 8.11
C ARG A 169 -12.75 -12.38 7.73
N HIS A 170 -13.35 -12.00 6.61
CA HIS A 170 -14.55 -12.61 6.06
C HIS A 170 -14.40 -12.80 4.56
N GLU A 171 -14.82 -13.95 4.05
CA GLU A 171 -14.64 -14.32 2.64
C GLU A 171 -15.37 -13.39 1.66
N SER A 172 -16.54 -12.83 2.04
CA SER A 172 -17.30 -11.92 1.19
C SER A 172 -16.51 -10.69 0.75
N LEU A 173 -15.50 -10.27 1.53
CA LEU A 173 -14.66 -9.10 1.23
C LEU A 173 -13.69 -9.34 0.07
N ILE A 174 -13.35 -10.59 -0.24
CA ILE A 174 -12.45 -10.94 -1.33
C ILE A 174 -13.16 -11.76 -2.43
N ALA A 175 -14.38 -12.21 -2.19
CA ALA A 175 -15.11 -13.12 -3.10
C ALA A 175 -15.21 -12.59 -4.52
N TYR A 176 -15.55 -11.31 -4.70
CA TYR A 176 -15.62 -10.70 -6.02
C TYR A 176 -14.27 -10.70 -6.75
N SER A 177 -13.21 -10.24 -6.08
CA SER A 177 -11.85 -10.23 -6.62
C SER A 177 -11.39 -11.65 -6.95
N ASN A 178 -11.65 -12.62 -6.07
CA ASN A 178 -11.27 -14.01 -6.27
C ASN A 178 -11.93 -14.58 -7.52
N MET A 179 -13.23 -14.36 -7.70
CA MET A 179 -13.99 -14.80 -8.86
C MET A 179 -13.54 -14.11 -10.17
N LYS A 180 -13.35 -12.78 -10.14
CA LYS A 180 -13.12 -11.99 -11.36
C LYS A 180 -11.66 -11.94 -11.81
N TYR A 181 -10.72 -11.97 -10.88
CA TYR A 181 -9.32 -11.67 -11.18
C TYR A 181 -8.36 -12.80 -10.82
N TYR A 182 -8.74 -13.69 -9.90
CA TYR A 182 -7.85 -14.76 -9.39
C TYR A 182 -8.37 -16.17 -9.67
N ASP A 183 -9.32 -16.33 -10.60
CA ASP A 183 -9.84 -17.64 -11.07
C ASP A 183 -10.31 -18.56 -9.93
N ASN A 184 -10.82 -17.98 -8.83
CA ASN A 184 -11.18 -18.69 -7.59
C ASN A 184 -10.02 -19.48 -6.95
N LYS A 185 -8.77 -19.06 -7.18
CA LYS A 185 -7.58 -19.76 -6.67
C LYS A 185 -7.16 -19.32 -5.26
N LEU A 186 -7.75 -18.25 -4.73
CA LEU A 186 -7.45 -17.76 -3.39
C LEU A 186 -8.25 -18.54 -2.34
N TYR A 187 -7.54 -19.08 -1.37
CA TYR A 187 -8.13 -19.70 -0.18
C TYR A 187 -8.34 -18.65 0.91
N THR A 188 -9.47 -18.68 1.54
CA THR A 188 -9.83 -17.85 2.70
C THR A 188 -9.88 -18.66 3.97
N PHE A 189 -9.66 -18.04 5.11
CA PHE A 189 -9.93 -18.67 6.39
C PHE A 189 -11.44 -18.63 6.67
N PRO A 190 -12.04 -19.73 7.14
CA PRO A 190 -13.47 -19.76 7.43
C PRO A 190 -13.82 -18.76 8.52
N SER A 191 -14.90 -18.03 8.31
CA SER A 191 -15.48 -17.12 9.29
C SER A 191 -16.53 -17.84 10.13
N PRO A 192 -16.65 -17.54 11.44
CA PRO A 192 -17.73 -18.11 12.27
C PRO A 192 -19.11 -17.57 11.91
N ASN A 193 -19.19 -16.50 11.12
CA ASN A 193 -20.43 -15.87 10.67
C ASN A 193 -20.41 -15.69 9.15
N ASP A 194 -20.52 -16.80 8.42
CA ASP A 194 -20.50 -16.83 6.96
C ASP A 194 -21.86 -16.58 6.29
N LEU A 195 -22.94 -16.52 7.09
CA LEU A 195 -24.30 -16.31 6.61
C LEU A 195 -24.61 -14.84 6.26
N VAL A 196 -23.81 -13.88 6.75
CA VAL A 196 -24.04 -12.44 6.55
C VAL A 196 -22.86 -11.81 5.85
N SER A 197 -23.08 -11.27 4.66
CA SER A 197 -22.04 -10.53 3.93
C SER A 197 -21.53 -9.34 4.73
N GLN A 198 -20.21 -9.15 4.73
CA GLN A 198 -19.57 -7.96 5.29
C GLN A 198 -19.39 -6.84 4.26
N VAL A 199 -19.98 -7.01 3.07
CA VAL A 199 -20.10 -5.96 2.05
C VAL A 199 -21.55 -5.48 2.01
N ARG A 200 -21.73 -4.17 2.23
CA ARG A 200 -23.07 -3.54 2.23
C ARG A 200 -23.10 -2.41 1.19
N LEU A 201 -24.26 -2.22 0.58
CA LEU A 201 -24.55 -1.09 -0.29
C LEU A 201 -25.48 -0.12 0.42
N ILE A 202 -25.07 1.15 0.48
CA ILE A 202 -25.92 2.28 0.91
C ILE A 202 -26.20 3.15 -0.32
N ARG A 203 -27.45 3.56 -0.48
CA ARG A 203 -27.91 4.38 -1.59
C ARG A 203 -28.37 5.75 -1.08
N PRO A 204 -27.49 6.75 -1.01
CA PRO A 204 -27.89 8.11 -0.71
C PRO A 204 -28.80 8.65 -1.83
N GLU A 205 -29.83 9.39 -1.47
CA GLU A 205 -30.63 10.12 -2.43
C GLU A 205 -29.88 11.38 -2.86
N GLY A 206 -29.49 11.45 -4.12
CA GLY A 206 -28.74 12.57 -4.66
C GLY A 206 -28.35 12.39 -6.12
N PHE A 207 -27.63 13.36 -6.64
CA PHE A 207 -27.17 13.36 -8.02
C PHE A 207 -25.68 13.65 -8.12
N TYR A 208 -25.12 13.31 -9.26
CA TYR A 208 -23.73 13.63 -9.63
C TYR A 208 -23.71 14.92 -10.46
N ASP A 209 -23.05 15.96 -9.96
CA ASP A 209 -22.92 17.23 -10.67
C ASP A 209 -21.85 17.15 -11.79
N LYS A 210 -22.22 16.49 -12.89
CA LYS A 210 -21.34 16.22 -14.01
C LYS A 210 -20.86 17.49 -14.72
N GLY A 211 -21.71 18.53 -14.77
CA GLY A 211 -21.51 19.71 -15.61
C GLY A 211 -20.63 20.78 -14.98
N LYS A 212 -20.45 20.78 -13.66
CA LYS A 212 -19.77 21.86 -12.91
C LYS A 212 -18.67 21.32 -12.01
N THR A 213 -19.05 20.74 -10.87
CA THR A 213 -18.09 20.35 -9.82
C THR A 213 -17.54 18.95 -9.98
N LYS A 214 -18.18 18.08 -10.75
CA LYS A 214 -17.87 16.65 -10.87
C LYS A 214 -17.88 15.92 -9.51
N GLN A 215 -18.81 16.32 -8.63
CA GLN A 215 -18.93 15.85 -7.25
C GLN A 215 -20.28 15.17 -7.02
N ASN A 216 -20.32 14.23 -6.07
CA ASN A 216 -21.53 13.67 -5.50
C ASN A 216 -21.60 14.01 -4.02
N LYS A 217 -22.30 15.11 -3.73
CA LYS A 217 -22.41 15.66 -2.38
C LYS A 217 -23.16 14.74 -1.43
N ALA A 218 -24.20 14.06 -1.91
CA ALA A 218 -24.99 13.15 -1.09
C ALA A 218 -24.18 11.94 -0.58
N GLU A 219 -23.33 11.37 -1.44
CA GLU A 219 -22.41 10.30 -1.00
C GLU A 219 -21.38 10.84 0.01
N ALA A 220 -20.82 12.04 -0.22
CA ALA A 220 -19.84 12.65 0.68
C ALA A 220 -20.45 12.91 2.07
N GLU A 221 -21.66 13.48 2.14
CA GLU A 221 -22.38 13.72 3.39
C GLU A 221 -22.67 12.42 4.14
N ALA A 222 -23.14 11.39 3.43
CA ALA A 222 -23.43 10.08 4.04
C ALA A 222 -22.16 9.43 4.61
N ILE A 223 -21.03 9.53 3.93
CA ILE A 223 -19.73 8.99 4.38
C ILE A 223 -19.23 9.74 5.61
N VAL A 224 -19.22 11.07 5.58
CA VAL A 224 -18.76 11.87 6.73
C VAL A 224 -19.63 11.61 7.95
N ASN A 225 -20.94 11.53 7.78
CA ASN A 225 -21.85 11.19 8.88
C ASN A 225 -21.58 9.80 9.46
N GLU A 226 -21.24 8.80 8.60
CA GLU A 226 -20.90 7.46 9.07
C GLU A 226 -19.55 7.45 9.82
N ILE A 227 -18.55 8.23 9.38
CA ILE A 227 -17.28 8.38 10.11
C ILE A 227 -17.55 8.94 11.51
N ILE A 228 -18.24 10.07 11.61
CA ILE A 228 -18.56 10.70 12.90
C ILE A 228 -19.40 9.77 13.78
N ARG A 229 -20.37 9.09 13.23
CA ARG A 229 -21.19 8.09 13.95
C ARG A 229 -20.34 6.99 14.55
N ARG A 230 -19.40 6.41 13.76
CA ARG A 230 -18.51 5.32 14.22
C ARG A 230 -17.53 5.78 15.29
N LEU A 231 -16.90 6.93 15.10
CA LEU A 231 -15.96 7.48 16.06
C LEU A 231 -16.63 7.91 17.38
N SER A 232 -17.93 8.20 17.34
CA SER A 232 -18.73 8.51 18.54
C SER A 232 -19.22 7.27 19.29
N ASP A 233 -19.29 6.10 18.66
CA ASP A 233 -19.78 4.86 19.25
C ASP A 233 -18.63 4.09 19.91
N GLU A 234 -18.72 3.85 21.23
CA GLU A 234 -17.69 3.15 21.99
C GLU A 234 -17.38 1.73 21.49
N LYS A 235 -18.32 1.07 20.82
CA LYS A 235 -18.14 -0.28 20.28
C LYS A 235 -17.47 -0.27 18.92
N LEU A 236 -17.63 0.80 18.15
CA LEU A 236 -17.17 0.90 16.76
C LEU A 236 -15.90 1.74 16.59
N ARG A 237 -15.66 2.70 17.50
CA ARG A 237 -14.56 3.67 17.37
C ARG A 237 -13.15 3.07 17.34
N ASN A 238 -13.00 1.82 17.80
CA ASN A 238 -11.72 1.11 17.79
C ASN A 238 -11.43 0.42 16.43
N ASP A 239 -12.39 0.37 15.53
CA ASP A 239 -12.19 -0.13 14.17
C ASP A 239 -11.65 1.00 13.30
N SER A 240 -10.47 0.82 12.73
CA SER A 240 -9.86 1.82 11.86
C SER A 240 -10.66 2.00 10.56
N ILE A 241 -10.76 3.24 10.08
CA ILE A 241 -11.62 3.63 8.96
C ILE A 241 -10.77 4.17 7.81
N GLY A 242 -11.07 3.71 6.60
CA GLY A 242 -10.52 4.28 5.37
C GLY A 242 -11.66 4.63 4.40
N VAL A 243 -11.53 5.75 3.72
CA VAL A 243 -12.40 6.14 2.63
C VAL A 243 -11.67 5.95 1.32
N VAL A 244 -12.31 5.31 0.36
CA VAL A 244 -11.79 5.13 -1.00
C VAL A 244 -12.77 5.74 -2.01
N THR A 245 -12.26 6.55 -2.91
CA THR A 245 -13.07 7.25 -3.92
C THR A 245 -12.61 6.93 -5.33
N PHE A 246 -13.49 7.00 -6.31
CA PHE A 246 -13.12 6.82 -7.72
C PHE A 246 -12.31 8.01 -8.28
N SER A 247 -12.50 9.22 -7.75
CA SER A 247 -11.83 10.42 -8.26
C SER A 247 -11.22 11.26 -7.14
N SER A 248 -10.20 12.04 -7.46
CA SER A 248 -9.59 12.99 -6.52
C SER A 248 -10.54 14.15 -6.20
N VAL A 249 -11.41 14.53 -7.12
CA VAL A 249 -12.42 15.58 -6.88
C VAL A 249 -13.38 15.16 -5.77
N GLN A 250 -13.83 13.90 -5.78
CA GLN A 250 -14.68 13.35 -4.72
C GLN A 250 -13.91 13.16 -3.42
N GLN A 251 -12.64 12.76 -3.51
CA GLN A 251 -11.74 12.67 -2.36
C GLN A 251 -11.63 14.02 -1.64
N ASN A 252 -11.31 15.08 -2.37
CA ASN A 252 -11.14 16.43 -1.80
C ASN A 252 -12.44 16.93 -1.16
N LEU A 253 -13.59 16.68 -1.79
CA LEU A 253 -14.88 17.04 -1.20
C LEU A 253 -15.11 16.37 0.15
N ILE A 254 -14.85 15.06 0.25
CA ILE A 254 -15.03 14.31 1.50
C ILE A 254 -14.04 14.80 2.55
N ASP A 255 -12.79 15.09 2.15
CA ASP A 255 -11.74 15.58 3.04
C ASP A 255 -12.12 16.94 3.64
N ASP A 256 -12.51 17.92 2.80
CA ASP A 256 -12.99 19.23 3.24
C ASP A 256 -14.16 19.11 4.20
N MET A 257 -15.15 18.27 3.87
CA MET A 257 -16.33 18.06 4.73
C MET A 257 -15.97 17.36 6.05
N LEU A 258 -14.99 16.45 6.06
CA LEU A 258 -14.54 15.80 7.28
C LEU A 258 -13.79 16.79 8.19
N VAL A 259 -12.95 17.66 7.62
CA VAL A 259 -12.29 18.75 8.36
C VAL A 259 -13.34 19.64 9.03
N ASP A 260 -14.39 20.04 8.31
CA ASP A 260 -15.49 20.83 8.87
C ASP A 260 -16.27 20.09 9.97
N ALA A 261 -16.45 18.78 9.82
CA ALA A 261 -17.12 17.95 10.80
C ALA A 261 -16.26 17.78 12.08
N PHE A 262 -14.95 17.60 11.94
CA PHE A 262 -14.00 17.53 13.04
C PHE A 262 -13.90 18.86 13.79
N ALA A 263 -13.94 19.99 13.09
CA ALA A 263 -13.98 21.32 13.72
C ALA A 263 -15.21 21.49 14.64
N LYS A 264 -16.33 20.87 14.30
CA LYS A 264 -17.57 20.86 15.13
C LYS A 264 -17.52 19.82 16.24
N ASN A 265 -16.63 18.84 16.19
CA ASN A 265 -16.52 17.73 17.12
C ASN A 265 -15.05 17.53 17.54
N PRO A 266 -14.42 18.46 18.29
CA PRO A 266 -12.99 18.44 18.60
C PRO A 266 -12.56 17.19 19.38
N ASP A 267 -13.40 16.65 20.27
CA ASP A 267 -13.10 15.44 21.03
C ASP A 267 -12.95 14.22 20.14
N ILE A 268 -13.74 14.14 19.06
CA ILE A 268 -13.67 13.07 18.06
C ILE A 268 -12.42 13.22 17.20
N ALA A 269 -12.10 14.44 16.79
CA ALA A 269 -10.88 14.75 16.05
C ALA A 269 -9.62 14.40 16.86
N ASP A 270 -9.60 14.76 18.15
CA ASP A 270 -8.51 14.42 19.06
C ASP A 270 -8.37 12.91 19.30
N PHE A 271 -9.49 12.19 19.31
CA PHE A 271 -9.49 10.73 19.42
C PHE A 271 -8.87 10.10 18.16
N ASP A 272 -9.33 10.50 16.97
CA ASP A 272 -8.82 9.98 15.69
C ASP A 272 -7.32 10.26 15.54
N ALA A 273 -6.88 11.47 15.81
CA ALA A 273 -5.46 11.87 15.72
C ALA A 273 -4.51 11.07 16.64
N LYS A 274 -5.03 10.46 17.70
CA LYS A 274 -4.27 9.62 18.64
C LYS A 274 -4.32 8.13 18.32
N CYS A 275 -5.13 7.72 17.35
CA CYS A 275 -5.20 6.33 16.90
C CYS A 275 -3.92 5.94 16.15
N ASP A 276 -3.51 4.67 16.27
CA ASP A 276 -2.38 4.12 15.50
C ASP A 276 -2.66 4.15 13.99
N GLU A 277 -3.92 4.01 13.60
CA GLU A 277 -4.40 4.04 12.22
C GLU A 277 -5.52 5.10 12.08
N PRO A 278 -5.22 6.40 12.00
CA PRO A 278 -6.23 7.45 11.85
C PRO A 278 -7.00 7.30 10.53
N VAL A 279 -8.15 7.96 10.44
CA VAL A 279 -8.95 7.98 9.21
C VAL A 279 -8.10 8.48 8.05
N PHE A 280 -8.17 7.78 6.93
CA PHE A 280 -7.62 8.27 5.67
C PHE A 280 -8.72 8.43 4.61
N ILE A 281 -8.51 9.36 3.68
CA ILE A 281 -9.32 9.52 2.47
C ILE A 281 -8.39 9.46 1.27
N LYS A 282 -8.57 8.46 0.40
CA LYS A 282 -7.71 8.20 -0.76
C LYS A 282 -8.53 7.87 -1.99
N ASN A 283 -7.96 8.11 -3.16
CA ASN A 283 -8.56 7.68 -4.42
C ASN A 283 -7.98 6.34 -4.89
N LEU A 284 -8.50 5.83 -6.00
CA LEU A 284 -8.11 4.53 -6.56
C LEU A 284 -6.61 4.43 -6.90
N GLU A 285 -5.95 5.54 -7.22
CA GLU A 285 -4.53 5.56 -7.59
C GLU A 285 -3.59 5.50 -6.37
N ASN A 286 -4.06 5.97 -5.21
CA ASN A 286 -3.22 6.18 -4.03
C ASN A 286 -3.49 5.19 -2.89
N VAL A 287 -4.45 4.28 -3.04
CA VAL A 287 -4.87 3.37 -1.96
C VAL A 287 -4.09 2.07 -1.90
N GLN A 288 -3.21 1.79 -2.87
CA GLN A 288 -2.39 0.58 -2.87
C GLN A 288 -1.44 0.57 -1.66
N GLY A 289 -1.31 -0.59 -1.01
CA GLY A 289 -0.53 -0.75 0.21
C GLY A 289 -1.30 -0.47 1.50
N ASP A 290 -2.35 0.34 1.45
CA ASP A 290 -3.15 0.64 2.64
C ASP A 290 -4.22 -0.43 2.92
N GLU A 291 -4.64 -0.50 4.17
CA GLU A 291 -5.76 -1.32 4.61
C GLU A 291 -6.38 -0.73 5.88
N ARG A 292 -7.66 -0.96 6.11
CA ARG A 292 -8.36 -0.58 7.35
C ARG A 292 -9.37 -1.66 7.74
N ASP A 293 -9.80 -1.63 8.99
CA ASP A 293 -10.87 -2.53 9.44
C ASP A 293 -12.16 -2.29 8.64
N VAL A 294 -12.51 -1.04 8.43
CA VAL A 294 -13.69 -0.62 7.67
C VAL A 294 -13.28 0.25 6.49
N ILE A 295 -13.76 -0.10 5.30
CA ILE A 295 -13.63 0.72 4.10
C ILE A 295 -14.99 1.28 3.71
N LEU A 296 -15.06 2.61 3.63
CA LEU A 296 -16.19 3.36 3.08
C LEU A 296 -15.84 3.71 1.63
N PHE A 297 -16.57 3.14 0.69
CA PHE A 297 -16.24 3.21 -0.72
C PHE A 297 -17.21 4.12 -1.45
N SER A 298 -16.77 5.31 -1.88
CA SER A 298 -17.57 6.25 -2.66
C SER A 298 -17.39 6.00 -4.14
N VAL A 299 -18.47 5.65 -4.82
CA VAL A 299 -18.47 5.57 -6.29
C VAL A 299 -18.37 6.96 -6.91
N GLY A 300 -19.03 7.96 -6.30
CA GLY A 300 -18.97 9.35 -6.70
C GLY A 300 -19.78 9.68 -7.96
N TYR A 301 -19.97 8.69 -8.84
CA TYR A 301 -20.77 8.81 -10.05
C TYR A 301 -22.24 8.45 -9.78
N GLY A 302 -23.13 9.11 -10.52
CA GLY A 302 -24.57 8.88 -10.35
C GLY A 302 -25.38 9.48 -11.50
N PRO A 303 -26.72 9.44 -11.39
CA PRO A 303 -27.57 10.21 -12.29
C PRO A 303 -27.31 11.71 -12.13
N ASP A 304 -27.41 12.47 -13.20
CA ASP A 304 -27.41 13.93 -13.17
C ASP A 304 -28.76 14.47 -12.65
N GLU A 305 -28.90 15.79 -12.57
CA GLU A 305 -30.15 16.47 -12.17
C GLU A 305 -31.40 16.05 -12.98
N ASN A 306 -31.18 15.52 -14.20
CA ASN A 306 -32.22 15.06 -15.11
C ASN A 306 -32.43 13.52 -15.02
N GLY A 307 -31.74 12.84 -14.12
CA GLY A 307 -31.79 11.39 -13.98
C GLY A 307 -30.97 10.61 -15.00
N LYS A 308 -30.15 11.28 -15.84
CA LYS A 308 -29.32 10.62 -16.87
C LYS A 308 -28.01 10.12 -16.26
N VAL A 309 -27.75 8.83 -16.44
CA VAL A 309 -26.49 8.21 -16.01
C VAL A 309 -25.45 8.25 -17.13
N SER A 310 -24.23 8.61 -16.80
CA SER A 310 -23.07 8.50 -17.70
C SER A 310 -22.30 7.24 -17.39
N MET A 311 -21.96 6.46 -18.43
CA MET A 311 -21.12 5.26 -18.31
C MET A 311 -19.63 5.57 -18.32
N ASN A 312 -19.22 6.83 -18.24
CA ASN A 312 -17.83 7.23 -18.12
C ASN A 312 -17.45 7.32 -16.65
N PHE A 313 -16.68 6.35 -16.17
CA PHE A 313 -16.14 6.26 -14.81
C PHE A 313 -14.65 6.62 -14.76
N GLY A 314 -14.20 7.49 -15.65
CA GLY A 314 -12.82 7.97 -15.68
C GLY A 314 -11.79 6.85 -15.90
N PRO A 315 -10.78 6.71 -15.03
CA PRO A 315 -9.70 5.74 -15.20
C PRO A 315 -10.16 4.28 -15.30
N LEU A 316 -11.34 3.94 -14.76
CA LEU A 316 -11.88 2.57 -14.83
C LEU A 316 -12.29 2.14 -16.24
N ASN A 317 -12.63 3.09 -17.12
CA ASN A 317 -13.00 2.78 -18.50
C ASN A 317 -11.80 2.54 -19.42
N ARG A 318 -10.58 2.81 -18.94
CA ARG A 318 -9.35 2.56 -19.70
C ARG A 318 -8.98 1.07 -19.69
N ASP A 319 -8.16 0.67 -20.62
CA ASP A 319 -7.57 -0.67 -20.59
C ASP A 319 -6.76 -0.85 -19.29
N GLY A 320 -6.89 -2.01 -18.64
CA GLY A 320 -6.29 -2.23 -17.32
C GLY A 320 -6.96 -1.51 -16.14
N GLY A 321 -7.95 -0.63 -16.37
CA GLY A 321 -8.63 0.14 -15.32
C GLY A 321 -9.23 -0.72 -14.20
N TRP A 322 -9.61 -1.96 -14.50
CA TRP A 322 -10.11 -2.94 -13.53
C TRP A 322 -9.12 -3.26 -12.41
N ARG A 323 -7.80 -3.10 -12.64
CA ARG A 323 -6.78 -3.30 -11.60
C ARG A 323 -6.97 -2.33 -10.43
N ARG A 324 -7.34 -1.07 -10.74
CA ARG A 324 -7.66 -0.04 -9.73
C ARG A 324 -8.82 -0.47 -8.85
N LEU A 325 -9.87 -0.99 -9.47
CA LEU A 325 -11.01 -1.51 -8.73
C LEU A 325 -10.61 -2.71 -7.86
N ASN A 326 -9.85 -3.66 -8.39
CA ASN A 326 -9.38 -4.83 -7.65
C ASN A 326 -8.57 -4.44 -6.41
N VAL A 327 -7.66 -3.48 -6.54
CA VAL A 327 -6.91 -2.94 -5.39
C VAL A 327 -7.85 -2.36 -4.35
N ALA A 328 -8.75 -1.47 -4.76
CA ALA A 328 -9.62 -0.73 -3.85
C ALA A 328 -10.56 -1.63 -3.05
N ILE A 329 -11.23 -2.58 -3.73
CA ILE A 329 -12.21 -3.47 -3.07
C ILE A 329 -11.59 -4.57 -2.20
N SER A 330 -10.27 -4.73 -2.24
CA SER A 330 -9.53 -5.69 -1.40
C SER A 330 -8.86 -5.05 -0.17
N ARG A 331 -9.20 -3.79 0.17
CA ARG A 331 -8.55 -3.05 1.27
C ARG A 331 -9.19 -3.24 2.64
N ALA A 332 -10.39 -3.80 2.70
CA ALA A 332 -11.13 -3.99 3.95
C ALA A 332 -10.66 -5.24 4.72
N ARG A 333 -10.43 -5.09 6.03
CA ARG A 333 -10.14 -6.22 6.94
C ARG A 333 -11.40 -6.82 7.53
N LYS A 334 -12.43 -6.00 7.87
CA LYS A 334 -13.65 -6.47 8.56
C LYS A 334 -14.91 -6.18 7.79
N GLU A 335 -15.07 -4.96 7.24
CA GLU A 335 -16.31 -4.49 6.64
C GLU A 335 -16.03 -3.56 5.47
N MET A 336 -16.86 -3.64 4.42
CA MET A 336 -16.89 -2.69 3.32
C MET A 336 -18.30 -2.14 3.16
N ILE A 337 -18.43 -0.81 3.10
CA ILE A 337 -19.70 -0.13 2.83
C ILE A 337 -19.52 0.67 1.55
N VAL A 338 -20.26 0.28 0.53
CA VAL A 338 -20.27 0.95 -0.77
C VAL A 338 -21.37 1.99 -0.77
N TYR A 339 -21.01 3.23 -1.08
CA TYR A 339 -21.96 4.34 -1.27
C TYR A 339 -22.10 4.59 -2.76
N SER A 340 -23.34 4.57 -3.27
CA SER A 340 -23.60 4.81 -4.68
C SER A 340 -25.01 5.32 -4.91
N CYS A 341 -25.13 6.40 -5.66
CA CYS A 341 -26.41 6.92 -6.16
C CYS A 341 -26.87 6.19 -7.46
N LEU A 342 -26.04 5.27 -7.99
CA LEU A 342 -26.43 4.50 -9.18
C LEU A 342 -27.55 3.52 -8.85
N LEU A 343 -28.59 3.55 -9.68
CA LEU A 343 -29.62 2.51 -9.69
C LEU A 343 -29.04 1.31 -10.46
N TYR A 344 -29.02 0.14 -9.84
CA TYR A 344 -28.77 -1.09 -10.55
C TYR A 344 -29.95 -1.34 -11.51
N THR A 345 -29.79 -0.95 -12.75
CA THR A 345 -30.62 -1.45 -13.84
C THR A 345 -29.79 -2.50 -14.55
N SER A 346 -30.13 -3.77 -14.35
CA SER A 346 -29.63 -4.83 -15.21
C SER A 346 -29.94 -4.43 -16.65
N PRO A 347 -29.00 -4.38 -17.57
CA PRO A 347 -29.34 -4.35 -18.97
C PRO A 347 -30.10 -5.65 -19.25
N SER A 348 -31.39 -5.51 -19.59
CA SER A 348 -32.20 -6.59 -20.12
C SER A 348 -31.65 -7.07 -21.44
#